data_21a66b4205725ffbf2d67b7987c7731c
#
_entry.id   21a66b4205725ffbf2d67b7987c7731c
#
_cell.length_a   1.000
_cell.length_b   1.000
_cell.length_c   1.000
_cell.angle_alpha   90.00
_cell.angle_beta   90.00
_cell.angle_gamma   90.00
#
_symmetry.space_group_name_H-M   'P 1'
#
loop_
_entity.id
_entity.type
_entity.pdbx_description
1 polymer ?
#
loop_
_entity_poly.entity_id
_entity_poly.type
_entity_poly.pdbx_seq_one_letter_code
_entity_poly.pdbx_strand_id
1 'polypeptide(L)'
;PVCGTAKMEIGRDVRRTLVMIPAQVMIRENIYFTYACPKCKEEGTETPIRKAERLPALTPGSYASAEAVAHIMVQKFVMYAPLYRQEQEWNRAGVQLSRQTMSNWVLRVAEDWLKPVYEELHRRLLQRQVLHADETTLQVLKLEGRAARSKCYMWLYRTSGDAKSPVVLYEYRPTRKAENAAAFLESFSGWLHADGYSGYHRLPKNIRVVGCWAYLRRKFDEAVDALPKDQRAGCAAPEGLDNASSGLSRNWQGCRRKNGVNSVWPGPSR
;
A
#
# COMPACT_ATOMS: atom_id res chain seq x y z
N PRO A 1 -23.99 44.67 -39.43
CA PRO A 1 -25.15 44.31 -40.23
C PRO A 1 -25.46 45.40 -41.24
N VAL A 2 -25.81 45.03 -42.46
CA VAL A 2 -26.08 45.97 -43.56
C VAL A 2 -27.40 46.73 -43.33
N CYS A 3 -28.32 46.18 -42.55
CA CYS A 3 -29.64 46.75 -42.24
C CYS A 3 -29.75 47.45 -40.87
N GLY A 4 -28.66 47.58 -40.10
CA GLY A 4 -28.63 48.15 -38.78
C GLY A 4 -29.25 47.32 -37.62
N THR A 5 -29.84 46.15 -37.93
CA THR A 5 -30.44 45.28 -36.95
C THR A 5 -29.38 44.44 -36.21
N ALA A 6 -29.53 44.29 -34.88
CA ALA A 6 -28.61 43.48 -34.08
C ALA A 6 -28.64 42.00 -34.55
N LYS A 7 -27.44 41.41 -34.66
CA LYS A 7 -27.28 39.97 -34.99
C LYS A 7 -27.77 39.14 -33.82
N MET A 8 -28.52 38.07 -34.09
CA MET A 8 -28.85 37.07 -33.09
C MET A 8 -27.99 35.80 -33.32
N GLU A 9 -27.68 35.07 -32.24
CA GLU A 9 -26.98 33.80 -32.29
C GLU A 9 -27.87 32.74 -32.97
N ILE A 10 -27.42 32.20 -34.09
CA ILE A 10 -28.15 31.17 -34.86
C ILE A 10 -27.52 29.77 -34.73
N GLY A 11 -26.39 29.68 -34.06
CA GLY A 11 -25.71 28.42 -33.81
C GLY A 11 -24.44 28.61 -33.00
N ARG A 12 -23.98 27.53 -32.40
CA ARG A 12 -22.74 27.48 -31.60
C ARG A 12 -21.94 26.25 -31.96
N ASP A 13 -20.71 26.46 -32.36
CA ASP A 13 -19.74 25.39 -32.49
C ASP A 13 -18.90 25.29 -31.21
N VAL A 14 -18.78 24.08 -30.66
CA VAL A 14 -18.08 23.84 -29.38
C VAL A 14 -16.86 22.95 -29.62
N ARG A 15 -15.70 23.56 -29.59
CA ARG A 15 -14.43 22.84 -29.63
C ARG A 15 -13.91 22.64 -28.19
N ARG A 16 -13.68 21.39 -27.80
CA ARG A 16 -13.08 21.04 -26.51
C ARG A 16 -11.59 20.81 -26.68
N THR A 17 -10.77 21.45 -25.85
CA THR A 17 -9.31 21.28 -25.79
C THR A 17 -8.90 20.89 -24.40
N LEU A 18 -7.92 19.98 -24.28
CA LEU A 18 -7.31 19.63 -22.99
C LEU A 18 -6.30 20.73 -22.63
N VAL A 19 -6.48 21.34 -21.46
CA VAL A 19 -5.55 22.34 -20.91
C VAL A 19 -4.97 21.79 -19.61
N MET A 20 -3.66 21.84 -19.45
CA MET A 20 -2.95 21.50 -18.21
C MET A 20 -2.49 22.76 -17.53
N ILE A 21 -2.87 22.93 -16.25
CA ILE A 21 -2.35 24.00 -15.39
C ILE A 21 -1.22 23.36 -14.56
N PRO A 22 0.04 23.84 -14.70
CA PRO A 22 1.16 23.31 -13.94
C PRO A 22 0.96 23.50 -12.44
N ALA A 23 1.52 22.58 -11.63
CA ALA A 23 1.52 22.72 -10.18
C ALA A 23 2.29 24.01 -9.78
N GLN A 24 1.75 24.71 -8.79
CA GLN A 24 2.36 25.91 -8.23
C GLN A 24 2.82 25.66 -6.81
N VAL A 25 3.95 26.25 -6.45
CA VAL A 25 4.50 26.21 -5.10
C VAL A 25 4.46 27.62 -4.52
N MET A 26 3.98 27.75 -3.30
CA MET A 26 3.93 29.04 -2.60
C MET A 26 4.34 28.87 -1.14
N ILE A 27 4.86 29.95 -0.56
CA ILE A 27 5.13 30.05 0.88
C ILE A 27 3.93 30.73 1.51
N ARG A 28 3.31 30.06 2.50
CA ARG A 28 2.24 30.63 3.32
C ARG A 28 2.83 31.14 4.63
N GLU A 29 2.73 32.44 4.86
CA GLU A 29 3.10 33.04 6.13
C GLU A 29 1.90 33.11 7.06
N ASN A 30 1.96 32.48 8.21
CA ASN A 30 0.96 32.57 9.27
C ASN A 30 1.47 33.53 10.35
N ILE A 31 0.83 34.68 10.49
CA ILE A 31 1.24 35.73 11.43
C ILE A 31 0.40 35.62 12.72
N TYR A 32 1.08 35.35 13.83
CA TYR A 32 0.47 35.20 15.14
C TYR A 32 0.80 36.41 16.01
N PHE A 33 -0.18 37.27 16.23
CA PHE A 33 -0.01 38.49 17.01
C PHE A 33 0.07 38.17 18.51
N THR A 34 0.91 38.97 19.19
CA THR A 34 0.99 38.97 20.65
C THR A 34 0.67 40.39 21.13
N TYR A 35 -0.25 40.51 22.08
CA TYR A 35 -0.72 41.77 22.60
C TYR A 35 -0.34 41.88 24.09
N ALA A 36 0.04 43.09 24.50
CA ALA A 36 0.26 43.46 25.88
C ALA A 36 -0.41 44.82 26.16
N CYS A 37 -0.81 45.09 27.39
CA CYS A 37 -1.38 46.36 27.78
C CYS A 37 -0.26 47.39 28.03
N PRO A 38 -0.14 48.51 27.26
CA PRO A 38 0.89 49.49 27.49
C PRO A 38 0.75 50.21 28.84
N LYS A 39 -0.51 50.50 29.24
CA LYS A 39 -0.79 51.21 30.54
C LYS A 39 -0.34 50.40 31.75
N CYS A 40 -0.63 49.09 31.81
CA CYS A 40 -0.13 48.20 32.89
C CYS A 40 1.38 48.15 32.94
N LYS A 41 2.04 48.24 31.77
CA LYS A 41 3.51 48.25 31.65
C LYS A 41 4.09 49.54 32.24
N GLU A 42 3.46 50.70 31.96
CA GLU A 42 3.89 52.00 32.50
C GLU A 42 3.66 52.13 34.01
N GLU A 43 2.56 51.57 34.52
CA GLU A 43 2.20 51.61 35.97
C GLU A 43 2.97 50.56 36.78
N GLY A 44 3.84 49.73 36.15
CA GLY A 44 4.63 48.72 36.85
C GLY A 44 3.81 47.55 37.40
N THR A 45 2.53 47.43 36.97
CA THR A 45 1.65 46.31 37.33
C THR A 45 1.86 45.11 36.44
N GLU A 46 1.42 43.92 36.90
CA GLU A 46 1.54 42.69 36.09
C GLU A 46 0.82 42.90 34.73
N THR A 47 1.59 42.82 33.66
CA THR A 47 1.08 43.09 32.29
C THR A 47 0.58 41.78 31.68
N PRO A 48 -0.75 41.63 31.51
CA PRO A 48 -1.30 40.42 30.86
C PRO A 48 -0.92 40.37 29.38
N ILE A 49 -0.17 39.30 29.02
CA ILE A 49 0.19 39.03 27.63
C ILE A 49 -0.83 38.10 27.02
N ARG A 50 -1.45 38.51 25.92
CA ARG A 50 -2.37 37.70 25.11
C ARG A 50 -1.68 37.28 23.83
N LYS A 51 -1.55 35.96 23.62
CA LYS A 51 -0.99 35.37 22.40
C LYS A 51 -2.09 34.69 21.61
N ALA A 52 -2.06 34.83 20.30
CA ALA A 52 -2.91 34.01 19.42
C ALA A 52 -2.54 32.54 19.58
N GLU A 53 -3.56 31.68 19.57
CA GLU A 53 -3.36 30.23 19.56
C GLU A 53 -2.65 29.80 18.29
N ARG A 54 -1.61 29.00 18.42
CA ARG A 54 -0.85 28.48 17.29
C ARG A 54 -1.33 27.08 16.96
N LEU A 55 -1.65 26.85 15.71
CA LEU A 55 -1.85 25.49 15.24
C LEU A 55 -0.54 24.71 15.37
N PRO A 56 -0.59 23.43 15.81
CA PRO A 56 0.59 22.62 15.93
C PRO A 56 1.25 22.45 14.54
N ALA A 57 2.56 22.62 14.49
CA ALA A 57 3.32 22.36 13.27
C ALA A 57 3.30 20.86 12.96
N LEU A 58 3.17 20.50 11.67
CA LEU A 58 3.25 19.11 11.23
C LEU A 58 4.55 18.44 11.71
N THR A 59 5.66 19.18 11.60
CA THR A 59 6.98 18.79 12.10
C THR A 59 7.58 20.00 12.84
N PRO A 60 7.83 19.92 14.16
CA PRO A 60 8.40 21.02 14.92
C PRO A 60 9.70 21.54 14.33
N GLY A 61 9.85 22.87 14.29
CA GLY A 61 11.04 23.53 13.77
C GLY A 61 11.20 23.47 12.23
N SER A 62 10.15 23.07 11.52
CA SER A 62 10.16 22.93 10.06
C SER A 62 9.05 23.77 9.42
N TYR A 63 9.25 24.13 8.13
CA TYR A 63 8.22 24.74 7.27
C TYR A 63 7.43 23.70 6.47
N ALA A 64 7.55 22.40 6.83
CA ALA A 64 6.79 21.34 6.20
C ALA A 64 5.28 21.57 6.38
N SER A 65 4.54 21.62 5.28
CA SER A 65 3.09 21.54 5.31
C SER A 65 2.62 20.11 5.04
N ALA A 66 1.40 19.77 5.45
CA ALA A 66 0.81 18.46 5.18
C ALA A 66 0.71 18.21 3.67
N GLU A 67 0.37 19.25 2.90
CA GLU A 67 0.25 19.19 1.44
C GLU A 67 1.59 18.90 0.77
N ALA A 68 2.67 19.58 1.19
CA ALA A 68 4.00 19.36 0.64
C ALA A 68 4.53 17.94 0.95
N VAL A 69 4.36 17.47 2.18
CA VAL A 69 4.79 16.10 2.55
C VAL A 69 3.95 15.04 1.85
N ALA A 70 2.63 15.24 1.74
CA ALA A 70 1.76 14.34 0.99
C ALA A 70 2.17 14.27 -0.49
N HIS A 71 2.47 15.41 -1.13
CA HIS A 71 2.98 15.44 -2.49
C HIS A 71 4.29 14.63 -2.62
N ILE A 72 5.26 14.84 -1.74
CA ILE A 72 6.53 14.11 -1.73
C ILE A 72 6.30 12.60 -1.60
N MET A 73 5.38 12.18 -0.71
CA MET A 73 5.04 10.78 -0.50
C MET A 73 4.37 10.17 -1.72
N VAL A 74 3.38 10.85 -2.32
CA VAL A 74 2.70 10.39 -3.55
C VAL A 74 3.70 10.25 -4.69
N GLN A 75 4.53 11.27 -4.92
CA GLN A 75 5.57 11.20 -5.94
C GLN A 75 6.53 10.03 -5.71
N LYS A 76 6.95 9.79 -4.46
CA LYS A 76 7.91 8.73 -4.15
C LYS A 76 7.29 7.33 -4.24
N PHE A 77 6.13 7.10 -3.66
CA PHE A 77 5.58 5.75 -3.45
C PHE A 77 4.52 5.35 -4.48
N VAL A 78 3.84 6.31 -5.10
CA VAL A 78 2.81 6.05 -6.12
C VAL A 78 3.36 6.29 -7.52
N MET A 79 4.07 7.41 -7.73
CA MET A 79 4.62 7.77 -9.04
C MET A 79 6.05 7.26 -9.25
N TYR A 80 6.64 6.58 -8.28
CA TYR A 80 8.00 6.01 -8.32
C TYR A 80 9.12 7.04 -8.61
N ALA A 81 8.87 8.33 -8.33
CA ALA A 81 9.87 9.39 -8.49
C ALA A 81 10.85 9.41 -7.31
N PRO A 82 12.14 9.12 -7.50
CA PRO A 82 13.13 9.18 -6.42
C PRO A 82 13.26 10.61 -5.88
N LEU A 83 13.60 10.77 -4.61
CA LEU A 83 13.77 12.09 -3.98
C LEU A 83 14.76 12.99 -4.73
N TYR A 84 15.78 12.42 -5.39
CA TYR A 84 16.71 13.18 -6.22
C TYR A 84 16.01 13.89 -7.40
N ARG A 85 15.05 13.21 -8.07
CA ARG A 85 14.28 13.84 -9.16
C ARG A 85 13.32 14.89 -8.62
N GLN A 86 12.73 14.64 -7.48
CA GLN A 86 11.87 15.62 -6.81
C GLN A 86 12.67 16.87 -6.37
N GLU A 87 13.90 16.71 -5.84
CA GLU A 87 14.79 17.81 -5.53
C GLU A 87 15.04 18.73 -6.75
N GLN A 88 15.24 18.12 -7.92
CA GLN A 88 15.39 18.88 -9.17
C GLN A 88 14.09 19.58 -9.59
N GLU A 89 12.93 18.96 -9.36
CA GLU A 89 11.62 19.54 -9.64
C GLU A 89 11.35 20.76 -8.75
N TRP A 90 11.58 20.63 -7.43
CA TRP A 90 11.48 21.74 -6.49
C TRP A 90 12.40 22.91 -6.84
N ASN A 91 13.64 22.62 -7.24
CA ASN A 91 14.58 23.64 -7.68
C ASN A 91 14.09 24.39 -8.93
N ARG A 92 13.49 23.69 -9.90
CA ARG A 92 12.88 24.34 -11.09
C ARG A 92 11.66 25.19 -10.72
N ALA A 93 10.94 24.83 -9.67
CA ALA A 93 9.84 25.64 -9.12
C ALA A 93 10.33 26.79 -8.23
N GLY A 94 11.65 27.03 -8.12
CA GLY A 94 12.24 28.12 -7.33
C GLY A 94 12.40 27.83 -5.84
N VAL A 95 12.17 26.59 -5.40
CA VAL A 95 12.29 26.19 -3.98
C VAL A 95 13.48 25.25 -3.78
N GLN A 96 14.43 25.65 -2.95
CA GLN A 96 15.55 24.81 -2.57
C GLN A 96 15.16 23.87 -1.45
N LEU A 97 14.73 22.66 -1.80
CA LEU A 97 14.33 21.60 -0.87
C LEU A 97 15.20 20.37 -1.09
N SER A 98 16.14 20.12 -0.19
CA SER A 98 17.07 19.00 -0.33
C SER A 98 16.39 17.64 -0.15
N ARG A 99 16.88 16.62 -0.85
CA ARG A 99 16.44 15.22 -0.68
C ARG A 99 16.57 14.73 0.77
N GLN A 100 17.57 15.24 1.52
CA GLN A 100 17.73 14.90 2.94
C GLN A 100 16.59 15.48 3.78
N THR A 101 16.23 16.74 3.54
CA THR A 101 15.08 17.38 4.21
C THR A 101 13.79 16.65 3.89
N MET A 102 13.54 16.33 2.62
CA MET A 102 12.37 15.53 2.21
C MET A 102 12.33 14.16 2.89
N SER A 103 13.48 13.47 2.96
CA SER A 103 13.58 12.18 3.66
C SER A 103 13.23 12.29 5.14
N ASN A 104 13.77 13.31 5.82
CA ASN A 104 13.50 13.55 7.24
C ASN A 104 12.01 13.85 7.48
N TRP A 105 11.38 14.65 6.63
CA TRP A 105 9.95 14.94 6.71
C TRP A 105 9.10 13.68 6.55
N VAL A 106 9.40 12.88 5.52
CA VAL A 106 8.68 11.61 5.28
C VAL A 106 8.80 10.68 6.47
N LEU A 107 10.00 10.49 7.02
CA LEU A 107 10.22 9.61 8.19
C LEU A 107 9.50 10.12 9.42
N ARG A 108 9.59 11.44 9.70
CA ARG A 108 8.95 12.04 10.85
C ARG A 108 7.42 11.96 10.77
N VAL A 109 6.85 12.30 9.63
CA VAL A 109 5.39 12.22 9.42
C VAL A 109 4.91 10.77 9.45
N ALA A 110 5.70 9.82 8.95
CA ALA A 110 5.38 8.41 9.05
C ALA A 110 5.27 7.95 10.51
N GLU A 111 6.22 8.33 11.37
CA GLU A 111 6.23 7.94 12.78
C GLU A 111 5.16 8.68 13.59
N ASP A 112 5.07 10.01 13.45
CA ASP A 112 4.24 10.84 14.32
C ASP A 112 2.74 10.81 13.94
N TRP A 113 2.42 10.62 12.64
CA TRP A 113 1.06 10.79 12.10
C TRP A 113 0.49 9.55 11.41
N LEU A 114 1.30 8.82 10.62
CA LEU A 114 0.78 7.67 9.87
C LEU A 114 0.82 6.37 10.69
N LYS A 115 1.76 6.22 11.59
CA LYS A 115 1.86 5.03 12.44
C LYS A 115 0.60 4.78 13.28
N PRO A 116 0.01 5.77 13.98
CA PRO A 116 -1.26 5.55 14.68
C PRO A 116 -2.41 5.11 13.76
N VAL A 117 -2.45 5.63 12.52
CA VAL A 117 -3.44 5.21 11.52
C VAL A 117 -3.19 3.77 11.09
N TYR A 118 -1.92 3.40 10.87
CA TYR A 118 -1.54 2.03 10.53
C TYR A 118 -1.93 1.05 11.64
N GLU A 119 -1.66 1.39 12.90
CA GLU A 119 -2.00 0.57 14.06
C GLU A 119 -3.52 0.37 14.21
N GLU A 120 -4.30 1.41 13.98
CA GLU A 120 -5.77 1.31 13.98
C GLU A 120 -6.27 0.45 12.80
N LEU A 121 -5.71 0.60 11.61
CA LEU A 121 -6.03 -0.26 10.47
C LEU A 121 -5.65 -1.72 10.74
N HIS A 122 -4.51 -1.98 11.37
CA HIS A 122 -4.07 -3.30 11.79
C HIS A 122 -5.06 -3.91 12.79
N ARG A 123 -5.43 -3.16 13.83
CA ARG A 123 -6.44 -3.59 14.81
C ARG A 123 -7.78 -3.96 14.14
N ARG A 124 -8.26 -3.14 13.19
CA ARG A 124 -9.49 -3.42 12.42
C ARG A 124 -9.35 -4.62 11.51
N LEU A 125 -8.18 -4.81 10.92
CA LEU A 125 -7.90 -5.97 10.07
C LEU A 125 -8.02 -7.25 10.88
N LEU A 126 -7.40 -7.33 12.06
CA LEU A 126 -7.42 -8.52 12.92
C LEU A 126 -8.80 -8.88 13.48
N GLN A 127 -9.78 -7.97 13.44
CA GLN A 127 -11.17 -8.24 13.84
C GLN A 127 -12.00 -8.94 12.75
N ARG A 128 -11.45 -9.16 11.57
CA ARG A 128 -12.15 -9.83 10.47
C ARG A 128 -12.12 -11.34 10.65
N GLN A 129 -13.13 -12.02 10.09
CA GLN A 129 -13.20 -13.49 10.12
C GLN A 129 -12.29 -14.15 9.08
N VAL A 130 -12.05 -13.47 7.95
CA VAL A 130 -11.26 -13.97 6.84
C VAL A 130 -10.21 -12.93 6.45
N LEU A 131 -8.96 -13.34 6.43
CA LEU A 131 -7.84 -12.55 5.93
C LEU A 131 -7.13 -13.28 4.79
N HIS A 132 -6.46 -12.51 3.94
CA HIS A 132 -5.51 -13.02 2.97
C HIS A 132 -4.11 -12.58 3.37
N ALA A 133 -3.16 -13.48 3.21
CA ALA A 133 -1.73 -13.20 3.40
C ALA A 133 -0.93 -13.70 2.22
N ASP A 134 0.09 -12.93 1.87
CA ASP A 134 1.08 -13.27 0.85
C ASP A 134 2.39 -12.55 1.18
N GLU A 135 3.52 -12.99 0.62
CA GLU A 135 4.78 -12.29 0.75
C GLU A 135 5.56 -12.31 -0.55
N THR A 136 6.24 -11.20 -0.82
CA THR A 136 7.12 -11.06 -1.98
C THR A 136 8.54 -10.71 -1.56
N THR A 137 9.51 -11.09 -2.37
CA THR A 137 10.91 -10.75 -2.12
C THR A 137 11.19 -9.28 -2.38
N LEU A 138 11.98 -8.68 -1.50
CA LEU A 138 12.47 -7.31 -1.60
C LEU A 138 13.98 -7.30 -1.42
N GLN A 139 14.69 -6.53 -2.22
CA GLN A 139 16.12 -6.31 -2.06
C GLN A 139 16.39 -5.01 -1.30
N VAL A 140 17.16 -5.10 -0.21
CA VAL A 140 17.64 -3.95 0.55
C VAL A 140 19.16 -3.92 0.46
N LEU A 141 19.70 -2.90 -0.21
CA LEU A 141 21.13 -2.82 -0.53
C LEU A 141 22.02 -2.56 0.70
N LYS A 142 21.50 -1.82 1.68
CA LYS A 142 22.22 -1.45 2.90
C LYS A 142 21.44 -1.93 4.12
N LEU A 143 21.65 -3.17 4.50
CA LEU A 143 21.13 -3.75 5.73
C LEU A 143 22.31 -4.19 6.58
N GLU A 144 22.38 -3.67 7.79
CA GLU A 144 23.46 -3.95 8.73
C GLU A 144 23.59 -5.46 8.98
N GLY A 145 24.83 -5.96 8.94
CA GLY A 145 25.11 -7.38 9.14
C GLY A 145 24.70 -8.32 8.02
N ARG A 146 24.23 -7.82 6.85
CA ARG A 146 23.80 -8.66 5.72
C ARG A 146 24.36 -8.19 4.38
N ALA A 147 24.66 -9.14 3.50
CA ALA A 147 25.10 -8.83 2.14
C ALA A 147 23.96 -8.16 1.33
N ALA A 148 24.32 -7.24 0.43
CA ALA A 148 23.36 -6.50 -0.41
C ALA A 148 22.46 -7.40 -1.28
N ARG A 149 22.90 -8.63 -1.60
CA ARG A 149 22.12 -9.65 -2.33
C ARG A 149 21.15 -10.46 -1.46
N SER A 150 21.15 -10.23 -0.14
CA SER A 150 20.25 -10.95 0.77
C SER A 150 18.79 -10.61 0.48
N LYS A 151 17.95 -11.63 0.37
CA LYS A 151 16.50 -11.45 0.18
C LYS A 151 15.87 -11.00 1.50
N CYS A 152 15.19 -9.88 1.45
CA CYS A 152 14.21 -9.44 2.44
C CYS A 152 12.80 -9.66 1.89
N TYR A 153 11.79 -9.44 2.69
CA TYR A 153 10.41 -9.73 2.32
C TYR A 153 9.48 -8.58 2.67
N MET A 154 8.55 -8.33 1.78
CA MET A 154 7.38 -7.51 2.03
C MET A 154 6.19 -8.46 2.22
N TRP A 155 5.65 -8.49 3.41
CA TRP A 155 4.45 -9.22 3.75
C TRP A 155 3.24 -8.36 3.47
N LEU A 156 2.21 -8.96 2.92
CA LEU A 156 0.94 -8.32 2.62
C LEU A 156 -0.16 -9.04 3.40
N TYR A 157 -0.99 -8.27 4.08
CA TYR A 157 -2.19 -8.76 4.75
C TYR A 157 -3.38 -7.92 4.32
N ARG A 158 -4.48 -8.56 3.96
CA ARG A 158 -5.66 -7.85 3.50
C ARG A 158 -6.95 -8.52 3.94
N THR A 159 -8.03 -7.75 3.97
CA THR A 159 -9.40 -8.26 4.10
C THR A 159 -9.78 -9.08 2.87
N SER A 160 -10.82 -9.91 2.98
CA SER A 160 -11.40 -10.61 1.82
C SER A 160 -12.02 -9.62 0.82
N GLY A 161 -12.26 -10.09 -0.42
CA GLY A 161 -12.72 -9.24 -1.53
C GLY A 161 -14.14 -8.70 -1.37
N ASP A 162 -14.96 -9.30 -0.49
CA ASP A 162 -16.34 -8.92 -0.17
C ASP A 162 -16.44 -7.88 0.97
N ALA A 163 -15.32 -7.45 1.53
CA ALA A 163 -15.30 -6.49 2.63
C ALA A 163 -15.81 -5.12 2.18
N LYS A 164 -16.84 -4.59 2.86
CA LYS A 164 -17.39 -3.23 2.62
C LYS A 164 -16.34 -2.12 2.77
N SER A 165 -15.41 -2.31 3.69
CA SER A 165 -14.28 -1.41 3.94
C SER A 165 -12.99 -2.23 3.82
N PRO A 166 -12.41 -2.32 2.62
CA PRO A 166 -11.19 -3.08 2.39
C PRO A 166 -9.99 -2.42 3.08
N VAL A 167 -9.17 -3.24 3.70
CA VAL A 167 -7.89 -2.86 4.31
C VAL A 167 -6.80 -3.71 3.70
N VAL A 168 -5.71 -3.07 3.30
CA VAL A 168 -4.49 -3.72 2.83
C VAL A 168 -3.32 -3.14 3.59
N LEU A 169 -2.54 -3.98 4.25
CA LEU A 169 -1.36 -3.58 5.00
C LEU A 169 -0.12 -4.30 4.48
N TYR A 170 0.97 -3.58 4.46
CA TYR A 170 2.29 -4.09 4.09
C TYR A 170 3.22 -4.02 5.28
N GLU A 171 4.00 -5.07 5.48
CA GLU A 171 4.99 -5.16 6.53
C GLU A 171 6.33 -5.63 5.98
N TYR A 172 7.37 -4.81 6.17
CA TYR A 172 8.73 -5.20 5.83
C TYR A 172 9.31 -6.13 6.90
N ARG A 173 9.91 -7.23 6.47
CA ARG A 173 10.69 -8.13 7.35
C ARG A 173 11.98 -8.58 6.65
N PRO A 174 13.09 -8.66 7.40
CA PRO A 174 14.37 -9.08 6.82
C PRO A 174 14.42 -10.58 6.47
N THR A 175 13.46 -11.38 6.92
CA THR A 175 13.41 -12.82 6.70
C THR A 175 12.00 -13.31 6.35
N ARG A 176 11.89 -14.53 5.79
CA ARG A 176 10.63 -15.24 5.54
C ARG A 176 10.25 -16.18 6.68
N LYS A 177 10.70 -15.93 7.91
CA LYS A 177 10.40 -16.83 9.03
C LYS A 177 8.93 -16.80 9.44
N ALA A 178 8.40 -17.94 9.88
CA ALA A 178 7.01 -18.08 10.34
C ALA A 178 6.67 -17.14 11.52
N GLU A 179 7.65 -16.83 12.35
CA GLU A 179 7.50 -15.95 13.50
C GLU A 179 7.05 -14.53 13.10
N ASN A 180 7.40 -14.08 11.88
CA ASN A 180 6.95 -12.78 11.37
C ASN A 180 5.44 -12.74 11.17
N ALA A 181 4.88 -13.78 10.53
CA ALA A 181 3.43 -13.90 10.36
C ALA A 181 2.72 -14.11 11.70
N ALA A 182 3.30 -14.91 12.61
CA ALA A 182 2.75 -15.13 13.94
C ALA A 182 2.68 -13.82 14.74
N ALA A 183 3.72 -13.00 14.71
CA ALA A 183 3.74 -11.71 15.39
C ALA A 183 2.70 -10.73 14.82
N PHE A 184 2.55 -10.66 13.49
CA PHE A 184 1.56 -9.79 12.86
C PHE A 184 0.12 -10.23 13.20
N LEU A 185 -0.13 -11.54 13.26
CA LEU A 185 -1.44 -12.14 13.46
C LEU A 185 -1.72 -12.53 14.93
N GLU A 186 -0.96 -12.01 15.89
CA GLU A 186 -1.00 -12.41 17.31
C GLU A 186 -2.42 -12.44 17.89
N SER A 187 -3.23 -11.44 17.60
CA SER A 187 -4.61 -11.32 18.11
C SER A 187 -5.67 -11.82 17.12
N PHE A 188 -5.26 -12.39 15.99
CA PHE A 188 -6.19 -12.87 14.98
C PHE A 188 -6.73 -14.27 15.33
N SER A 189 -8.03 -14.46 15.07
CA SER A 189 -8.68 -15.76 15.13
C SER A 189 -9.66 -15.87 13.97
N GLY A 190 -9.46 -16.85 13.11
CA GLY A 190 -10.31 -17.00 11.92
C GLY A 190 -9.63 -17.76 10.78
N TRP A 191 -10.02 -17.44 9.56
CA TRP A 191 -9.53 -18.07 8.35
C TRP A 191 -8.45 -17.21 7.68
N LEU A 192 -7.29 -17.80 7.44
CA LEU A 192 -6.21 -17.17 6.71
C LEU A 192 -6.05 -17.81 5.33
N HIS A 193 -6.38 -17.08 4.30
CA HIS A 193 -6.21 -17.51 2.92
C HIS A 193 -4.78 -17.17 2.46
N ALA A 194 -3.97 -18.19 2.22
CA ALA A 194 -2.55 -18.03 1.89
C ALA A 194 -2.11 -19.04 0.81
N ASP A 195 -0.87 -18.91 0.38
CA ASP A 195 -0.22 -19.90 -0.48
C ASP A 195 0.17 -21.17 0.31
N GLY A 196 0.87 -22.09 -0.35
CA GLY A 196 1.39 -23.33 0.25
C GLY A 196 2.66 -23.15 1.09
N TYR A 197 3.04 -21.95 1.50
CA TYR A 197 4.24 -21.75 2.30
C TYR A 197 4.11 -22.39 3.68
N SER A 198 5.07 -23.26 4.00
CA SER A 198 5.08 -24.06 5.24
C SER A 198 5.11 -23.22 6.53
N GLY A 199 5.52 -21.96 6.44
CA GLY A 199 5.52 -21.03 7.58
C GLY A 199 4.14 -20.75 8.13
N TYR A 200 3.10 -20.68 7.28
CA TYR A 200 1.73 -20.48 7.71
C TYR A 200 1.16 -21.68 8.49
N HIS A 201 1.65 -22.89 8.24
CA HIS A 201 1.21 -24.09 8.98
C HIS A 201 1.76 -24.17 10.42
N ARG A 202 2.68 -23.25 10.79
CA ARG A 202 3.19 -23.11 12.16
C ARG A 202 2.45 -22.07 12.99
N LEU A 203 1.42 -21.44 12.42
CA LEU A 203 0.57 -20.48 13.13
C LEU A 203 -0.25 -21.17 14.24
N PRO A 204 -0.70 -20.43 15.26
CA PRO A 204 -1.54 -20.96 16.33
C PRO A 204 -2.83 -21.59 15.79
N LYS A 205 -3.37 -22.60 16.50
CA LYS A 205 -4.54 -23.40 16.08
C LYS A 205 -5.84 -22.59 15.91
N ASN A 206 -5.95 -21.42 16.53
CA ASN A 206 -7.06 -20.48 16.32
C ASN A 206 -7.06 -19.83 14.94
N ILE A 207 -5.97 -19.96 14.18
CA ILE A 207 -5.85 -19.50 12.79
C ILE A 207 -5.95 -20.70 11.87
N ARG A 208 -7.03 -20.76 11.08
CA ARG A 208 -7.27 -21.84 10.12
C ARG A 208 -6.74 -21.43 8.75
N VAL A 209 -5.63 -22.02 8.34
CA VAL A 209 -5.04 -21.73 7.04
C VAL A 209 -5.79 -22.44 5.94
N VAL A 210 -6.21 -21.71 4.91
CA VAL A 210 -6.87 -22.24 3.70
C VAL A 210 -6.02 -21.88 2.47
N GLY A 211 -5.93 -22.83 1.54
CA GLY A 211 -5.13 -22.66 0.34
C GLY A 211 -5.76 -21.72 -0.68
N CYS A 212 -4.91 -20.99 -1.41
CA CYS A 212 -5.32 -20.15 -2.51
C CYS A 212 -5.53 -20.97 -3.79
N TRP A 213 -6.75 -20.92 -4.36
CA TRP A 213 -7.09 -21.60 -5.61
C TRP A 213 -6.22 -21.16 -6.80
N ALA A 214 -5.81 -19.89 -6.85
CA ALA A 214 -4.94 -19.41 -7.91
C ALA A 214 -3.54 -20.08 -7.86
N TYR A 215 -3.01 -20.33 -6.66
CA TYR A 215 -1.76 -21.09 -6.51
C TYR A 215 -1.94 -22.57 -6.84
N LEU A 216 -3.06 -23.16 -6.45
CA LEU A 216 -3.36 -24.53 -6.82
C LEU A 216 -3.45 -24.68 -8.34
N ARG A 217 -4.20 -23.80 -9.02
CA ARG A 217 -4.28 -23.76 -10.47
C ARG A 217 -2.89 -23.67 -11.12
N ARG A 218 -2.04 -22.75 -10.64
CA ARG A 218 -0.66 -22.61 -11.15
C ARG A 218 0.12 -23.92 -11.02
N LYS A 219 -0.04 -24.67 -9.93
CA LYS A 219 0.61 -25.96 -9.76
C LYS A 219 0.10 -27.02 -10.77
N PHE A 220 -1.16 -26.96 -11.13
CA PHE A 220 -1.67 -27.79 -12.24
C PHE A 220 -1.08 -27.38 -13.57
N ASP A 221 -1.04 -26.09 -13.88
CA ASP A 221 -0.47 -25.58 -15.12
C ASP A 221 1.02 -25.96 -15.22
N GLU A 222 1.80 -25.76 -14.17
CA GLU A 222 3.21 -26.17 -14.08
C GLU A 222 3.38 -27.69 -14.30
N ALA A 223 2.49 -28.51 -13.76
CA ALA A 223 2.55 -29.96 -13.91
C ALA A 223 2.19 -30.38 -15.35
N VAL A 224 1.23 -29.72 -16.00
CA VAL A 224 0.87 -29.95 -17.41
C VAL A 224 2.00 -29.49 -18.32
N ASP A 225 2.63 -28.35 -18.04
CA ASP A 225 3.75 -27.83 -18.83
C ASP A 225 5.01 -28.70 -18.74
N ALA A 226 5.17 -29.44 -17.66
CA ALA A 226 6.25 -30.41 -17.53
C ALA A 226 6.04 -31.70 -18.36
N LEU A 227 4.82 -31.94 -18.87
CA LEU A 227 4.54 -33.09 -19.73
C LEU A 227 5.02 -32.85 -21.17
N PRO A 228 5.42 -33.92 -21.90
CA PRO A 228 5.62 -33.86 -23.34
C PRO A 228 4.38 -33.34 -24.07
N LYS A 229 4.57 -32.65 -25.20
CA LYS A 229 3.47 -31.97 -25.92
C LYS A 229 2.34 -32.91 -26.34
N ASP A 230 2.66 -34.14 -26.71
CA ASP A 230 1.73 -35.20 -27.08
C ASP A 230 0.86 -35.71 -25.93
N GLN A 231 1.30 -35.51 -24.68
CA GLN A 231 0.60 -35.93 -23.49
C GLN A 231 -0.22 -34.82 -22.82
N ARG A 232 -0.09 -33.56 -23.29
CA ARG A 232 -0.82 -32.40 -22.74
C ARG A 232 -2.30 -32.40 -23.11
N ALA A 233 -2.68 -33.02 -24.20
CA ALA A 233 -4.06 -33.08 -24.67
C ALA A 233 -4.97 -33.80 -23.66
N GLY A 234 -5.93 -33.08 -23.10
CA GLY A 234 -6.87 -33.57 -22.08
C GLY A 234 -6.43 -33.38 -20.62
N CYS A 235 -5.27 -32.75 -20.37
CA CYS A 235 -4.78 -32.39 -19.05
C CYS A 235 -4.92 -30.88 -18.73
N ALA A 236 -5.57 -30.09 -19.60
CA ALA A 236 -5.78 -28.68 -19.36
C ALA A 236 -6.55 -28.43 -18.06
N ALA A 237 -6.12 -27.41 -17.31
CA ALA A 237 -6.89 -26.95 -16.14
C ALA A 237 -8.30 -26.54 -16.60
N PRO A 238 -9.36 -26.90 -15.87
CA PRO A 238 -10.72 -26.53 -16.26
C PRO A 238 -10.85 -25.00 -16.35
N GLU A 239 -11.33 -24.52 -17.49
CA GLU A 239 -11.73 -23.12 -17.64
C GLU A 239 -12.95 -22.88 -16.74
N GLY A 240 -12.89 -21.84 -15.89
CA GLY A 240 -13.98 -21.48 -14.96
C GLY A 240 -13.88 -22.18 -13.60
N LEU A 241 -13.13 -21.58 -12.70
CA LEU A 241 -12.96 -22.04 -11.31
C LEU A 241 -14.20 -21.85 -10.42
N ASP A 242 -15.28 -21.30 -10.94
CA ASP A 242 -16.47 -20.91 -10.20
C ASP A 242 -17.33 -22.12 -9.73
N ASN A 243 -17.04 -23.33 -10.25
CA ASN A 243 -17.69 -24.60 -9.85
C ASN A 243 -16.68 -25.71 -9.54
N ALA A 244 -15.52 -25.40 -9.00
CA ALA A 244 -14.30 -26.16 -9.22
C ALA A 244 -13.97 -27.28 -8.22
N SER A 245 -14.66 -27.44 -7.08
CA SER A 245 -14.27 -28.47 -6.11
C SER A 245 -14.47 -29.91 -6.61
N SER A 246 -15.51 -30.15 -7.41
CA SER A 246 -15.83 -31.48 -7.97
C SER A 246 -15.19 -31.76 -9.33
N GLY A 247 -14.91 -30.71 -10.12
CA GLY A 247 -14.31 -30.82 -11.45
C GLY A 247 -12.79 -31.07 -11.44
N LEU A 248 -12.07 -30.36 -10.58
CA LEU A 248 -10.60 -30.50 -10.43
C LEU A 248 -10.20 -31.91 -10.01
N SER A 249 -10.90 -32.51 -9.05
CA SER A 249 -10.62 -33.89 -8.60
C SER A 249 -10.79 -34.92 -9.72
N ARG A 250 -11.81 -34.77 -10.56
CA ARG A 250 -12.12 -35.71 -11.66
C ARG A 250 -11.11 -35.58 -12.83
N ASN A 251 -10.75 -34.37 -13.21
CA ASN A 251 -9.78 -34.16 -14.28
C ASN A 251 -8.37 -34.59 -13.87
N TRP A 252 -7.97 -34.35 -12.62
CA TRP A 252 -6.71 -34.80 -12.09
C TRP A 252 -6.63 -36.34 -12.05
N GLN A 253 -7.68 -37.02 -11.61
CA GLN A 253 -7.73 -38.48 -11.63
C GLN A 253 -7.66 -39.04 -13.06
N GLY A 254 -8.28 -38.36 -14.04
CA GLY A 254 -8.24 -38.74 -15.45
C GLY A 254 -6.85 -38.59 -16.06
N CYS A 255 -6.14 -37.51 -15.78
CA CYS A 255 -4.76 -37.27 -16.20
C CYS A 255 -3.80 -38.28 -15.56
N ARG A 256 -3.96 -38.59 -14.29
CA ARG A 256 -3.18 -39.58 -13.56
C ARG A 256 -3.33 -41.00 -14.13
N ARG A 257 -4.55 -41.42 -14.47
CA ARG A 257 -4.82 -42.74 -15.07
C ARG A 257 -4.22 -42.88 -16.46
N LYS A 258 -4.20 -41.82 -17.27
CA LYS A 258 -3.67 -41.84 -18.63
C LYS A 258 -2.15 -41.82 -18.69
N ASN A 259 -1.48 -41.18 -17.74
CA ASN A 259 -0.05 -40.87 -17.83
C ASN A 259 0.86 -41.57 -16.79
N GLY A 260 0.31 -42.44 -15.94
CA GLY A 260 1.11 -43.27 -14.97
C GLY A 260 1.87 -42.45 -13.91
N VAL A 261 1.53 -41.19 -13.69
CA VAL A 261 2.24 -40.31 -12.77
C VAL A 261 1.89 -40.65 -11.33
N ASN A 262 2.83 -41.28 -10.62
CA ASN A 262 2.73 -41.64 -9.20
C ASN A 262 3.23 -40.51 -8.27
N SER A 263 2.68 -39.30 -8.39
CA SER A 263 2.94 -38.27 -7.39
C SER A 263 1.88 -38.37 -6.27
N VAL A 264 2.31 -38.77 -5.09
CA VAL A 264 1.49 -38.81 -3.88
C VAL A 264 1.33 -37.35 -3.40
N TRP A 265 0.14 -36.83 -3.56
CA TRP A 265 -0.26 -35.62 -2.83
C TRP A 265 -0.70 -36.08 -1.43
N PRO A 266 -0.06 -35.65 -0.33
CA PRO A 266 -0.59 -35.92 0.99
C PRO A 266 -1.90 -35.14 1.11
N GLY A 267 -3.03 -35.85 1.08
CA GLY A 267 -4.32 -35.26 1.38
C GLY A 267 -4.32 -34.63 2.78
N PRO A 268 -5.23 -33.69 3.07
CA PRO A 268 -5.35 -33.11 4.40
C PRO A 268 -5.55 -34.24 5.40
N SER A 269 -4.62 -34.37 6.34
CA SER A 269 -4.78 -35.23 7.51
C SER A 269 -6.05 -34.80 8.25
N ARG A 270 -6.95 -35.75 8.50
CA ARG A 270 -8.19 -35.59 9.26
C ARG A 270 -7.96 -35.09 10.68
#